data_4032ed2074a93d315e968ff3546df24c
#
_entry.id   4032ed2074a93d315e968ff3546df24c
#
_cell.length_a   1.000
_cell.length_b   1.000
_cell.length_c   1.000
_cell.angle_alpha   90.00
_cell.angle_beta   90.00
_cell.angle_gamma   90.00
#
_symmetry.space_group_name_H-M   'P 1'
#
loop_
_entity.id
_entity.type
_entity.pdbx_description
1 polymer ?
#
loop_
_entity_poly.entity_id
_entity_poly.type
_entity_poly.pdbx_seq_one_letter_code
_entity_poly.pdbx_strand_id
1 'polypeptide(L)'
;MPRYIDLSIPIDQDTPLPPPVKRKGNIEVVNFPPKGALQGSWITFYSHTGSHVDAPLHVIKNGKSIEDLPLEDVIGEAVVLDLTHLGGRAAITPEILAPFHADIRQGDIVILRTDWTDKKWRSDDYWMESPFLTKEGAEWLAARRPKAVAVDFLEEWASRLVDVKAEDFVADVALLGRGILLIKGLIGIGQLKKRRVQLFAAPIKFASPVEGAPARIFAIEDD
;
A
#
# COMPACT_ATOMS: atom_id res chain seq x y z
N MET A 1 -19.76 -18.86 7.62
CA MET A 1 -20.04 -17.83 6.60
C MET A 1 -18.78 -17.01 6.39
N PRO A 2 -18.42 -16.59 5.18
CA PRO A 2 -17.21 -15.82 4.95
C PRO A 2 -17.24 -14.53 5.78
N ARG A 3 -16.07 -14.17 6.34
CA ARG A 3 -15.87 -12.90 7.05
C ARG A 3 -15.23 -11.90 6.08
N TYR A 4 -15.77 -10.70 6.04
CA TYR A 4 -15.20 -9.58 5.29
C TYR A 4 -14.49 -8.66 6.28
N ILE A 5 -13.20 -8.43 6.07
CA ILE A 5 -12.37 -7.60 6.94
C ILE A 5 -11.89 -6.40 6.14
N ASP A 6 -12.35 -5.21 6.51
CA ASP A 6 -11.91 -3.96 5.91
C ASP A 6 -10.50 -3.61 6.38
N LEU A 7 -9.60 -3.44 5.42
CA LEU A 7 -8.19 -3.13 5.66
C LEU A 7 -7.83 -1.74 5.13
N SER A 8 -8.83 -0.88 4.89
CA SER A 8 -8.62 0.45 4.32
C SER A 8 -8.56 1.53 5.39
N ILE A 9 -7.63 2.46 5.23
CA ILE A 9 -7.56 3.69 6.01
C ILE A 9 -8.76 4.58 5.62
N PRO A 10 -9.59 5.04 6.57
CA PRO A 10 -10.58 6.07 6.29
C PRO A 10 -9.88 7.40 5.97
N ILE A 11 -10.29 8.02 4.87
CA ILE A 11 -9.72 9.28 4.38
C ILE A 11 -10.65 10.46 4.60
N ASP A 12 -10.05 11.60 4.96
CA ASP A 12 -10.73 12.89 5.15
C ASP A 12 -9.75 14.04 4.87
N GLN A 13 -10.20 15.27 5.08
CA GLN A 13 -9.38 16.48 4.87
C GLN A 13 -8.11 16.53 5.73
N ASP A 14 -8.07 15.81 6.85
CA ASP A 14 -6.94 15.76 7.79
C ASP A 14 -6.04 14.52 7.54
N THR A 15 -6.30 13.77 6.48
CA THR A 15 -5.48 12.61 6.10
C THR A 15 -4.05 13.07 5.78
N PRO A 16 -3.03 12.58 6.51
CA PRO A 16 -1.65 13.01 6.31
C PRO A 16 -1.10 12.57 4.95
N LEU A 17 -0.22 13.40 4.36
CA LEU A 17 0.58 13.07 3.18
C LEU A 17 2.05 12.85 3.55
N PRO A 18 2.79 12.13 2.70
CA PRO A 18 4.24 12.02 2.84
C PRO A 18 4.91 13.40 2.92
N PRO A 19 5.97 13.56 3.76
CA PRO A 19 6.63 14.85 3.98
C PRO A 19 7.07 15.63 2.72
N PRO A 20 7.52 14.98 1.62
CA PRO A 20 7.87 15.68 0.39
C PRO A 20 6.67 16.29 -0.33
N VAL A 21 5.47 15.77 -0.10
CA VAL A 21 4.24 16.22 -0.79
C VAL A 21 3.60 17.35 0.01
N LYS A 22 4.20 18.56 -0.07
CA LYS A 22 3.67 19.74 0.62
C LYS A 22 2.60 20.43 -0.22
N ARG A 23 1.41 19.88 -0.28
CA ARG A 23 0.24 20.59 -0.80
C ARG A 23 -0.76 20.82 0.33
N LYS A 24 -1.21 22.07 0.49
CA LYS A 24 -2.28 22.41 1.41
C LYS A 24 -3.59 21.83 0.87
N GLY A 25 -4.27 20.99 1.66
CA GLY A 25 -5.53 20.35 1.27
C GLY A 25 -5.29 19.08 0.45
N ASN A 26 -5.11 17.98 1.14
CA ASN A 26 -4.92 16.64 0.55
C ASN A 26 -6.16 16.11 -0.09
N ILE A 27 -7.25 16.30 0.61
CA ILE A 27 -8.59 15.91 0.23
C ILE A 27 -9.46 17.13 0.40
N GLU A 28 -10.10 17.52 -0.68
CA GLU A 28 -11.15 18.53 -0.64
C GLU A 28 -12.48 17.86 -0.96
N VAL A 29 -13.45 18.00 -0.06
CA VAL A 29 -14.82 17.55 -0.27
C VAL A 29 -15.71 18.78 -0.29
N VAL A 30 -16.21 19.12 -1.46
CA VAL A 30 -17.17 20.23 -1.64
C VAL A 30 -18.56 19.65 -1.87
N ASN A 31 -19.42 19.81 -0.88
CA ASN A 31 -20.80 19.36 -0.98
C ASN A 31 -21.65 20.38 -1.76
N PHE A 32 -22.44 19.90 -2.70
CA PHE A 32 -23.44 20.71 -3.36
C PHE A 32 -24.64 20.90 -2.44
N PRO A 33 -25.23 22.10 -2.39
CA PRO A 33 -26.48 22.27 -1.70
C PRO A 33 -27.55 21.35 -2.31
N PRO A 34 -28.30 20.63 -1.49
CA PRO A 34 -29.31 19.69 -1.97
C PRO A 34 -30.39 20.41 -2.79
N LYS A 35 -30.71 19.84 -3.94
CA LYS A 35 -31.93 20.20 -4.72
C LYS A 35 -32.95 19.10 -4.52
N GLY A 36 -33.92 19.33 -3.62
CA GLY A 36 -34.81 18.26 -3.18
C GLY A 36 -34.05 17.18 -2.41
N ALA A 37 -34.17 15.91 -2.81
CA ALA A 37 -33.46 14.77 -2.21
C ALA A 37 -32.05 14.50 -2.81
N LEU A 38 -31.66 15.24 -3.85
CA LEU A 38 -30.36 15.01 -4.53
C LEU A 38 -29.25 15.69 -3.73
N GLN A 39 -28.21 14.88 -3.41
CA GLN A 39 -26.96 15.36 -2.83
C GLN A 39 -25.79 14.90 -3.73
N GLY A 40 -24.77 15.73 -3.81
CA GLY A 40 -23.56 15.42 -4.54
C GLY A 40 -22.34 16.10 -3.94
N SER A 41 -21.16 15.57 -4.22
CA SER A 41 -19.91 16.15 -3.76
C SER A 41 -18.85 16.09 -4.87
N TRP A 42 -18.04 17.14 -4.96
CA TRP A 42 -16.73 17.07 -5.63
C TRP A 42 -15.71 16.56 -4.63
N ILE A 43 -14.87 15.60 -5.05
CA ILE A 43 -13.79 15.08 -4.22
C ILE A 43 -12.49 15.23 -5.01
N THR A 44 -11.53 15.94 -4.43
CA THR A 44 -10.18 16.07 -4.95
C THR A 44 -9.21 15.38 -3.99
N PHE A 45 -8.31 14.55 -4.50
CA PHE A 45 -7.30 13.84 -3.69
C PHE A 45 -6.00 13.65 -4.49
N TYR A 46 -4.91 13.40 -3.78
CA TYR A 46 -3.64 12.94 -4.35
C TYR A 46 -3.70 11.44 -4.64
N SER A 47 -3.10 10.98 -5.74
CA SER A 47 -3.17 9.56 -6.18
C SER A 47 -2.72 8.55 -5.11
N HIS A 48 -1.78 8.92 -4.25
CA HIS A 48 -1.28 8.08 -3.15
C HIS A 48 -1.92 8.43 -1.79
N THR A 49 -3.18 8.82 -1.78
CA THR A 49 -3.91 9.15 -0.53
C THR A 49 -4.45 7.91 0.15
N GLY A 50 -4.12 7.73 1.44
CA GLY A 50 -4.66 6.63 2.26
C GLY A 50 -4.26 5.25 1.73
N SER A 51 -5.23 4.35 1.67
CA SER A 51 -5.02 3.02 1.07
C SER A 51 -5.05 3.12 -0.44
N HIS A 52 -3.99 2.67 -1.11
CA HIS A 52 -3.82 2.82 -2.56
C HIS A 52 -2.98 1.70 -3.18
N VAL A 53 -2.95 1.66 -4.50
CA VAL A 53 -2.08 0.78 -5.28
C VAL A 53 -1.14 1.64 -6.10
N ASP A 54 0.15 1.26 -6.13
CA ASP A 54 1.14 1.83 -7.01
C ASP A 54 1.41 0.93 -8.21
N ALA A 55 1.41 1.54 -9.39
CA ALA A 55 1.75 0.92 -10.65
C ALA A 55 3.23 1.17 -11.01
N PRO A 56 3.83 0.39 -11.91
CA PRO A 56 5.21 0.58 -12.36
C PRO A 56 5.54 2.01 -12.79
N LEU A 57 4.59 2.74 -13.36
CA LEU A 57 4.77 4.14 -13.81
C LEU A 57 5.22 5.06 -12.67
N HIS A 58 4.98 4.69 -11.38
CA HIS A 58 5.36 5.50 -10.22
C HIS A 58 6.87 5.80 -10.18
N VAL A 59 7.71 4.83 -10.49
CA VAL A 59 9.18 4.96 -10.44
C VAL A 59 9.88 4.50 -11.73
N ILE A 60 9.17 3.84 -12.64
CA ILE A 60 9.71 3.32 -13.89
C ILE A 60 9.24 4.19 -15.06
N LYS A 61 10.15 4.87 -15.72
CA LYS A 61 9.83 5.67 -16.93
C LYS A 61 9.15 4.79 -17.98
N ASN A 62 7.98 5.22 -18.44
CA ASN A 62 7.13 4.49 -19.39
C ASN A 62 6.67 3.10 -18.85
N GLY A 63 6.65 2.92 -17.53
CA GLY A 63 6.04 1.76 -16.89
C GLY A 63 4.53 1.68 -17.14
N LYS A 64 3.93 0.53 -16.87
CA LYS A 64 2.48 0.38 -16.88
C LYS A 64 1.84 1.31 -15.86
N SER A 65 0.69 1.87 -16.19
CA SER A 65 -0.13 2.73 -15.35
C SER A 65 -1.32 1.96 -14.76
N ILE A 66 -2.08 2.58 -13.86
CA ILE A 66 -3.22 1.92 -13.17
C ILE A 66 -4.26 1.37 -14.15
N GLU A 67 -4.57 2.08 -15.23
CA GLU A 67 -5.55 1.64 -16.22
C GLU A 67 -5.12 0.39 -17.01
N ASP A 68 -3.81 0.11 -17.05
CA ASP A 68 -3.23 -1.05 -17.74
C ASP A 68 -3.20 -2.30 -16.85
N LEU A 69 -3.50 -2.17 -15.55
CA LEU A 69 -3.39 -3.28 -14.59
C LEU A 69 -4.60 -4.22 -14.70
N PRO A 70 -4.37 -5.53 -14.91
CA PRO A 70 -5.44 -6.51 -14.79
C PRO A 70 -5.81 -6.69 -13.30
N LEU A 71 -7.08 -6.93 -13.01
CA LEU A 71 -7.57 -7.09 -11.62
C LEU A 71 -6.92 -8.27 -10.89
N GLU A 72 -6.56 -9.32 -11.62
CA GLU A 72 -5.87 -10.48 -11.08
C GLU A 72 -4.51 -10.17 -10.45
N ASP A 73 -3.89 -9.04 -10.78
CA ASP A 73 -2.61 -8.63 -10.17
C ASP A 73 -2.79 -8.03 -8.76
N VAL A 74 -4.01 -7.55 -8.43
CA VAL A 74 -4.35 -6.92 -7.15
C VAL A 74 -5.44 -7.64 -6.36
N ILE A 75 -5.92 -8.79 -6.87
CA ILE A 75 -6.93 -9.63 -6.22
C ILE A 75 -6.46 -11.07 -6.19
N GLY A 76 -6.56 -11.76 -5.05
CA GLY A 76 -6.28 -13.19 -4.95
C GLY A 76 -5.71 -13.64 -3.61
N GLU A 77 -5.10 -14.83 -3.61
CA GLU A 77 -4.47 -15.37 -2.40
C GLU A 77 -3.38 -14.45 -1.87
N ALA A 78 -3.47 -14.17 -0.59
CA ALA A 78 -2.49 -13.39 0.13
C ALA A 78 -1.95 -14.16 1.34
N VAL A 79 -0.66 -14.03 1.63
CA VAL A 79 0.00 -14.58 2.82
C VAL A 79 0.45 -13.45 3.73
N VAL A 80 0.11 -13.54 5.02
CA VAL A 80 0.51 -12.57 6.03
C VAL A 80 1.84 -12.99 6.65
N LEU A 81 2.85 -12.14 6.55
CA LEU A 81 4.13 -12.27 7.24
C LEU A 81 4.09 -11.39 8.49
N ASP A 82 4.09 -12.00 9.66
CA ASP A 82 4.02 -11.31 10.94
C ASP A 82 5.38 -10.73 11.33
N LEU A 83 5.51 -9.43 11.20
CA LEU A 83 6.67 -8.62 11.55
C LEU A 83 6.36 -7.65 12.71
N THR A 84 5.32 -7.93 13.51
CA THR A 84 4.83 -7.03 14.59
C THR A 84 5.83 -6.84 15.73
N HIS A 85 6.88 -7.68 15.79
CA HIS A 85 7.99 -7.57 16.73
C HIS A 85 8.98 -6.45 16.36
N LEU A 86 8.89 -5.90 15.14
CA LEU A 86 9.76 -4.82 14.70
C LEU A 86 9.35 -3.47 15.31
N GLY A 87 10.34 -2.72 15.73
CA GLY A 87 10.17 -1.35 16.23
C GLY A 87 10.26 -0.30 15.13
N GLY A 88 10.19 0.96 15.52
CA GLY A 88 10.41 2.09 14.63
C GLY A 88 11.79 2.05 13.97
N ARG A 89 11.87 2.55 12.74
CA ARG A 89 13.07 2.56 11.88
C ARG A 89 13.71 1.19 11.63
N ALA A 90 13.00 0.10 11.92
CA ALA A 90 13.53 -1.23 11.64
C ALA A 90 13.72 -1.43 10.14
N ALA A 91 14.91 -1.85 9.75
CA ALA A 91 15.23 -2.21 8.38
C ALA A 91 14.80 -3.66 8.12
N ILE A 92 13.86 -3.88 7.21
CA ILE A 92 13.39 -5.21 6.83
C ILE A 92 14.35 -5.76 5.78
N THR A 93 15.26 -6.62 6.24
CA THR A 93 16.33 -7.24 5.45
C THR A 93 15.97 -8.67 5.03
N PRO A 94 16.77 -9.31 4.15
CA PRO A 94 16.59 -10.73 3.82
C PRO A 94 16.59 -11.66 5.03
N GLU A 95 17.39 -11.37 6.06
CA GLU A 95 17.49 -12.19 7.27
C GLU A 95 16.18 -12.18 8.07
N ILE A 96 15.50 -11.03 8.13
CA ILE A 96 14.18 -10.89 8.78
C ILE A 96 13.12 -11.65 7.98
N LEU A 97 13.22 -11.66 6.66
CA LEU A 97 12.26 -12.29 5.77
C LEU A 97 12.51 -13.81 5.59
N ALA A 98 13.74 -14.27 5.80
CA ALA A 98 14.15 -15.66 5.55
C ALA A 98 13.28 -16.73 6.25
N PRO A 99 12.82 -16.55 7.50
CA PRO A 99 11.94 -17.52 8.16
C PRO A 99 10.63 -17.79 7.41
N PHE A 100 10.18 -16.86 6.58
CA PHE A 100 8.93 -16.95 5.82
C PHE A 100 9.08 -17.55 4.42
N HIS A 101 10.29 -18.01 4.07
CA HIS A 101 10.58 -18.51 2.71
C HIS A 101 9.57 -19.56 2.21
N ALA A 102 9.23 -20.52 3.06
CA ALA A 102 8.34 -21.63 2.71
C ALA A 102 6.85 -21.22 2.64
N ASP A 103 6.50 -20.07 3.16
CA ASP A 103 5.12 -19.59 3.21
C ASP A 103 4.67 -18.88 1.94
N ILE A 104 5.63 -18.27 1.23
CA ILE A 104 5.39 -17.48 0.02
C ILE A 104 5.36 -18.41 -1.19
N ARG A 105 4.25 -18.37 -1.93
CA ARG A 105 4.10 -19.06 -3.21
C ARG A 105 4.22 -18.06 -4.36
N GLN A 106 4.68 -18.52 -5.49
CA GLN A 106 4.67 -17.70 -6.71
C GLN A 106 3.23 -17.25 -7.03
N GLY A 107 3.04 -15.96 -7.31
CA GLY A 107 1.74 -15.37 -7.62
C GLY A 107 0.91 -14.97 -6.40
N ASP A 108 1.41 -15.17 -5.16
CA ASP A 108 0.77 -14.63 -3.96
C ASP A 108 0.79 -13.10 -3.94
N ILE A 109 -0.12 -12.53 -3.16
CA ILE A 109 0.08 -11.20 -2.57
C ILE A 109 0.76 -11.41 -1.21
N VAL A 110 1.90 -10.75 -0.99
CA VAL A 110 2.63 -10.85 0.29
C VAL A 110 2.31 -9.66 1.16
N ILE A 111 1.64 -9.89 2.29
CA ILE A 111 1.30 -8.85 3.27
C ILE A 111 2.40 -8.81 4.33
N LEU A 112 3.13 -7.70 4.42
CA LEU A 112 4.08 -7.44 5.50
C LEU A 112 3.35 -6.70 6.63
N ARG A 113 3.07 -7.40 7.73
CA ARG A 113 2.32 -6.86 8.86
C ARG A 113 3.26 -6.39 9.96
N THR A 114 3.23 -5.12 10.30
CA THR A 114 3.98 -4.52 11.43
C THR A 114 3.06 -3.92 12.50
N ASP A 115 1.78 -3.76 12.20
CA ASP A 115 0.79 -2.99 12.94
C ASP A 115 1.20 -1.51 13.09
N TRP A 116 2.06 -0.99 12.18
CA TRP A 116 2.55 0.38 12.26
C TRP A 116 1.44 1.39 12.03
N THR A 117 0.61 1.18 10.99
CA THR A 117 -0.54 2.04 10.72
C THR A 117 -1.50 2.04 11.90
N ASP A 118 -1.80 0.88 12.48
CA ASP A 118 -2.68 0.78 13.66
C ASP A 118 -2.15 1.57 14.87
N LYS A 119 -0.82 1.57 15.07
CA LYS A 119 -0.17 2.21 16.21
C LYS A 119 0.09 3.70 16.03
N LYS A 120 0.35 4.15 14.78
CA LYS A 120 0.98 5.46 14.54
C LYS A 120 0.24 6.35 13.54
N TRP A 121 -0.82 5.86 12.88
CA TRP A 121 -1.57 6.68 11.91
C TRP A 121 -1.97 8.03 12.49
N ARG A 122 -1.75 9.11 11.73
CA ARG A 122 -1.97 10.51 12.11
C ARG A 122 -1.06 11.05 13.22
N SER A 123 -0.05 10.31 13.66
CA SER A 123 1.00 10.86 14.51
C SER A 123 2.17 11.39 13.69
N ASP A 124 2.95 12.31 14.26
CA ASP A 124 4.17 12.83 13.62
C ASP A 124 5.21 11.72 13.36
N ASP A 125 5.21 10.68 14.20
CA ASP A 125 6.08 9.53 14.06
C ASP A 125 5.75 8.65 12.85
N TYR A 126 4.50 8.68 12.34
CA TYR A 126 4.05 7.75 11.30
C TYR A 126 5.02 7.69 10.13
N TRP A 127 5.46 8.85 9.64
CA TRP A 127 6.38 8.95 8.52
C TRP A 127 7.84 8.78 8.94
N MET A 128 8.25 9.47 10.01
CA MET A 128 9.68 9.61 10.36
C MET A 128 10.25 8.38 11.06
N GLU A 129 9.41 7.66 11.82
CA GLU A 129 9.83 6.49 12.60
C GLU A 129 9.36 5.15 12.02
N SER A 130 8.70 5.14 10.85
CA SER A 130 8.22 3.90 10.22
C SER A 130 9.34 2.88 10.01
N PRO A 131 9.09 1.57 10.17
CA PRO A 131 9.93 0.55 9.55
C PRO A 131 10.09 0.80 8.05
N PHE A 132 11.06 0.18 7.42
CA PHE A 132 11.27 0.31 5.97
C PHE A 132 11.84 -0.97 5.37
N LEU A 133 11.58 -1.20 4.10
CA LEU A 133 12.11 -2.33 3.35
C LEU A 133 13.46 -1.94 2.73
N THR A 134 14.51 -2.74 2.98
CA THR A 134 15.79 -2.49 2.32
C THR A 134 15.72 -2.94 0.85
N LYS A 135 16.63 -2.42 0.02
CA LYS A 135 16.77 -2.88 -1.36
C LYS A 135 16.91 -4.40 -1.45
N GLU A 136 17.79 -4.96 -0.62
CA GLU A 136 18.07 -6.40 -0.56
C GLU A 136 16.84 -7.19 -0.09
N GLY A 137 16.06 -6.63 0.86
CA GLY A 137 14.78 -7.20 1.30
C GLY A 137 13.74 -7.22 0.18
N ALA A 138 13.63 -6.13 -0.57
CA ALA A 138 12.75 -6.04 -1.74
C ALA A 138 13.18 -7.03 -2.85
N GLU A 139 14.46 -7.13 -3.14
CA GLU A 139 15.00 -8.09 -4.10
C GLU A 139 14.78 -9.54 -3.66
N TRP A 140 14.89 -9.81 -2.35
CA TRP A 140 14.58 -11.11 -1.77
C TRP A 140 13.11 -11.48 -1.97
N LEU A 141 12.17 -10.56 -1.75
CA LEU A 141 10.75 -10.75 -2.05
C LEU A 141 10.52 -10.99 -3.54
N ALA A 142 11.12 -10.14 -4.38
CA ALA A 142 10.96 -10.23 -5.83
C ALA A 142 11.44 -11.56 -6.41
N ALA A 143 12.49 -12.17 -5.83
CA ALA A 143 12.97 -13.49 -6.24
C ALA A 143 11.94 -14.61 -6.03
N ARG A 144 10.93 -14.41 -5.19
CA ARG A 144 9.81 -15.35 -4.94
C ARG A 144 8.62 -15.13 -5.86
N ARG A 145 8.70 -14.11 -6.72
CA ARG A 145 7.71 -13.79 -7.75
C ARG A 145 6.28 -13.64 -7.19
N PRO A 146 6.08 -12.89 -6.11
CA PRO A 146 4.72 -12.49 -5.77
C PRO A 146 4.18 -11.60 -6.89
N LYS A 147 2.86 -11.47 -7.00
CA LYS A 147 2.25 -10.52 -7.93
C LYS A 147 2.13 -9.13 -7.33
N ALA A 148 2.02 -9.05 -6.00
CA ALA A 148 2.04 -7.79 -5.27
C ALA A 148 2.63 -7.96 -3.86
N VAL A 149 3.12 -6.86 -3.30
CA VAL A 149 3.51 -6.73 -1.89
C VAL A 149 2.60 -5.68 -1.25
N ALA A 150 1.97 -6.03 -0.13
CA ALA A 150 1.07 -5.17 0.62
C ALA A 150 1.68 -4.80 1.97
N VAL A 151 1.57 -3.52 2.38
CA VAL A 151 2.24 -3.01 3.58
C VAL A 151 1.33 -2.15 4.45
N ASP A 152 1.53 -2.19 5.75
CA ASP A 152 0.89 -1.34 6.75
C ASP A 152 1.86 -0.31 7.37
N PHE A 153 2.91 0.02 6.66
CA PHE A 153 3.96 0.95 7.06
C PHE A 153 4.48 1.72 5.83
N LEU A 154 5.39 2.67 6.04
CA LEU A 154 6.06 3.37 4.96
C LEU A 154 7.30 2.59 4.54
N GLU A 155 7.19 1.78 3.49
CA GLU A 155 8.24 0.84 3.07
C GLU A 155 9.49 1.53 2.51
N GLU A 156 9.36 2.76 2.00
CA GLU A 156 10.49 3.51 1.46
C GLU A 156 11.14 4.44 2.46
N TRP A 157 12.43 4.28 2.68
CA TRP A 157 13.21 5.23 3.48
C TRP A 157 13.23 6.63 2.86
N ALA A 158 13.37 6.70 1.54
CA ALA A 158 13.49 7.95 0.78
C ALA A 158 12.27 8.87 0.94
N SER A 159 11.08 8.33 1.21
CA SER A 159 9.85 9.13 1.43
C SER A 159 9.92 10.10 2.62
N ARG A 160 10.98 10.02 3.44
CA ARG A 160 11.26 10.93 4.57
C ARG A 160 12.13 12.12 4.17
N LEU A 161 12.76 12.02 3.02
CA LEU A 161 13.77 12.98 2.58
C LEU A 161 13.14 14.09 1.73
N VAL A 162 13.81 15.22 1.68
CA VAL A 162 13.53 16.33 0.75
C VAL A 162 14.46 16.17 -0.45
N ASP A 163 14.03 16.57 -1.63
CA ASP A 163 14.82 16.51 -2.87
C ASP A 163 15.22 15.07 -3.30
N VAL A 164 14.23 14.17 -3.29
CA VAL A 164 14.39 12.77 -3.73
C VAL A 164 14.17 12.63 -5.23
N LYS A 165 14.83 11.62 -5.81
CA LYS A 165 14.64 11.17 -7.19
C LYS A 165 13.99 9.78 -7.18
N ALA A 166 13.43 9.37 -8.33
CA ALA A 166 12.81 8.05 -8.47
C ALA A 166 13.79 6.89 -8.11
N GLU A 167 15.06 7.03 -8.43
CA GLU A 167 16.11 6.05 -8.14
C GLU A 167 16.42 5.87 -6.64
N ASP A 168 16.04 6.84 -5.80
CA ASP A 168 16.20 6.77 -4.35
C ASP A 168 15.14 5.87 -3.69
N PHE A 169 14.04 5.59 -4.40
CA PHE A 169 12.98 4.68 -3.99
C PHE A 169 13.36 3.24 -4.30
N VAL A 170 14.32 2.74 -3.54
CA VAL A 170 15.02 1.47 -3.87
C VAL A 170 14.14 0.24 -3.78
N ALA A 171 13.18 0.18 -2.85
CA ALA A 171 12.24 -0.92 -2.72
C ALA A 171 11.19 -0.88 -3.84
N ASP A 172 10.64 0.31 -4.13
CA ASP A 172 9.69 0.52 -5.23
C ASP A 172 10.33 0.14 -6.57
N VAL A 173 11.56 0.62 -6.85
CA VAL A 173 12.29 0.25 -8.07
C VAL A 173 12.54 -1.26 -8.16
N ALA A 174 12.89 -1.91 -7.05
CA ALA A 174 13.15 -3.34 -7.03
C ALA A 174 11.91 -4.18 -7.30
N LEU A 175 10.74 -3.77 -6.81
CA LEU A 175 9.47 -4.47 -6.96
C LEU A 175 8.72 -4.05 -8.24
N LEU A 176 8.39 -2.77 -8.39
CA LEU A 176 7.64 -2.26 -9.53
C LEU A 176 8.39 -2.44 -10.85
N GLY A 177 9.73 -2.35 -10.82
CA GLY A 177 10.58 -2.62 -12.00
C GLY A 177 10.52 -4.07 -12.50
N ARG A 178 10.01 -5.00 -11.67
CA ARG A 178 9.74 -6.40 -12.04
C ARG A 178 8.25 -6.69 -12.26
N GLY A 179 7.42 -5.66 -12.26
CA GLY A 179 5.96 -5.79 -12.41
C GLY A 179 5.26 -6.29 -11.15
N ILE A 180 5.92 -6.28 -10.00
CA ILE A 180 5.33 -6.62 -8.71
C ILE A 180 4.71 -5.35 -8.14
N LEU A 181 3.38 -5.34 -7.98
CA LEU A 181 2.65 -4.15 -7.55
C LEU A 181 2.83 -3.89 -6.06
N LEU A 182 2.65 -2.63 -5.65
CA LEU A 182 2.63 -2.24 -4.26
C LEU A 182 1.23 -1.85 -3.83
N ILE A 183 0.78 -2.42 -2.72
CA ILE A 183 -0.52 -2.13 -2.08
C ILE A 183 -0.19 -1.49 -0.73
N LYS A 184 -0.45 -0.20 -0.60
CA LYS A 184 0.02 0.61 0.52
C LYS A 184 -1.11 1.07 1.43
N GLY A 185 -0.76 1.35 2.69
CA GLY A 185 -1.67 1.93 3.65
C GLY A 185 -2.73 0.94 4.16
N LEU A 186 -2.34 -0.29 4.47
CA LEU A 186 -3.23 -1.22 5.15
C LEU A 186 -3.37 -0.85 6.63
N ILE A 187 -4.53 -1.16 7.20
CA ILE A 187 -4.84 -1.02 8.62
C ILE A 187 -5.68 -2.21 9.09
N GLY A 188 -5.59 -2.56 10.37
CA GLY A 188 -6.43 -3.61 10.95
C GLY A 188 -6.09 -5.03 10.52
N ILE A 189 -4.88 -5.27 10.01
CA ILE A 189 -4.43 -6.62 9.60
C ILE A 189 -4.50 -7.61 10.76
N GLY A 190 -4.34 -7.12 12.01
CA GLY A 190 -4.47 -7.91 13.22
C GLY A 190 -5.85 -8.56 13.43
N GLN A 191 -6.88 -8.14 12.70
CA GLN A 191 -8.20 -8.77 12.74
C GLN A 191 -8.27 -10.08 11.95
N LEU A 192 -7.30 -10.33 11.06
CA LEU A 192 -7.19 -11.59 10.32
C LEU A 192 -6.82 -12.72 11.28
N LYS A 193 -7.55 -13.83 11.20
CA LYS A 193 -7.34 -15.04 12.00
C LYS A 193 -6.50 -16.08 11.28
N LYS A 194 -6.53 -16.02 9.94
CA LYS A 194 -5.80 -16.95 9.09
C LYS A 194 -4.57 -16.28 8.51
N ARG A 195 -3.52 -17.06 8.35
CA ARG A 195 -2.30 -16.60 7.70
C ARG A 195 -2.45 -16.42 6.19
N ARG A 196 -3.38 -17.13 5.57
CA ARG A 196 -3.72 -17.03 4.15
C ARG A 196 -5.17 -16.61 4.00
N VAL A 197 -5.40 -15.60 3.19
CA VAL A 197 -6.70 -14.99 2.96
C VAL A 197 -6.87 -14.64 1.48
N GLN A 198 -8.09 -14.34 1.06
CA GLN A 198 -8.32 -13.70 -0.22
C GLN A 198 -8.27 -12.19 -0.02
N LEU A 199 -7.32 -11.51 -0.66
CA LEU A 199 -7.20 -10.04 -0.62
C LEU A 199 -7.78 -9.43 -1.89
N PHE A 200 -8.45 -8.29 -1.71
CA PHE A 200 -9.03 -7.46 -2.76
C PHE A 200 -8.51 -6.03 -2.59
N ALA A 201 -7.79 -5.52 -3.58
CA ALA A 201 -7.20 -4.18 -3.56
C ALA A 201 -7.42 -3.46 -4.91
N ALA A 202 -8.65 -3.49 -5.44
CA ALA A 202 -8.95 -2.91 -6.73
C ALA A 202 -8.89 -1.37 -6.67
N PRO A 203 -7.94 -0.72 -7.38
CA PRO A 203 -7.84 0.73 -7.43
C PRO A 203 -8.98 1.34 -8.27
N ILE A 204 -9.25 2.63 -8.05
CA ILE A 204 -10.13 3.39 -8.93
C ILE A 204 -9.56 3.36 -10.35
N LYS A 205 -10.39 3.00 -11.33
CA LYS A 205 -9.98 2.97 -12.74
C LYS A 205 -10.11 4.35 -13.37
N PHE A 206 -9.01 4.87 -13.83
CA PHE A 206 -8.95 6.09 -14.62
C PHE A 206 -8.88 5.76 -16.12
N ALA A 207 -9.23 6.71 -16.96
CA ALA A 207 -9.08 6.60 -18.43
C ALA A 207 -7.80 7.28 -18.94
N SER A 208 -7.03 7.87 -18.03
CA SER A 208 -5.75 8.54 -18.34
C SER A 208 -4.64 7.89 -17.51
N PRO A 209 -3.40 7.87 -18.02
CA PRO A 209 -2.28 7.30 -17.29
C PRO A 209 -2.09 7.95 -15.91
N VAL A 210 -2.18 7.12 -14.86
CA VAL A 210 -1.83 7.52 -13.49
C VAL A 210 -0.94 6.44 -12.86
N GLU A 211 -0.01 6.90 -12.04
CA GLU A 211 1.03 6.07 -11.40
C GLU A 211 0.56 5.37 -10.15
N GLY A 212 -0.54 5.82 -9.57
CA GLY A 212 -1.15 5.26 -8.37
C GLY A 212 -2.62 5.64 -8.26
N ALA A 213 -3.40 4.89 -7.50
CA ALA A 213 -4.81 5.22 -7.26
C ALA A 213 -5.31 4.68 -5.92
N PRO A 214 -6.17 5.44 -5.20
CA PRO A 214 -6.86 4.96 -4.02
C PRO A 214 -7.66 3.68 -4.30
N ALA A 215 -7.66 2.78 -3.32
CA ALA A 215 -8.35 1.50 -3.39
C ALA A 215 -9.11 1.22 -2.09
N ARG A 216 -10.30 0.61 -2.18
CA ARG A 216 -10.89 -0.06 -1.03
C ARG A 216 -10.25 -1.44 -0.90
N ILE A 217 -9.46 -1.62 0.16
CA ILE A 217 -8.73 -2.86 0.43
C ILE A 217 -9.49 -3.64 1.49
N PHE A 218 -9.78 -4.91 1.22
CA PHE A 218 -10.42 -5.79 2.19
C PHE A 218 -9.99 -7.23 1.96
N ALA A 219 -10.10 -8.04 3.00
CA ALA A 219 -9.84 -9.46 2.93
C ALA A 219 -11.12 -10.28 3.16
N ILE A 220 -11.16 -11.47 2.59
CA ILE A 220 -12.19 -12.48 2.86
C ILE A 220 -11.51 -13.68 3.50
N GLU A 221 -12.03 -14.09 4.64
CA GLU A 221 -11.69 -15.34 5.32
C GLU A 221 -12.90 -16.29 5.31
N ASP A 222 -12.70 -17.51 4.89
CA ASP A 222 -13.67 -18.59 5.10
C ASP A 222 -13.57 -19.08 6.55
N ASP A 223 -14.68 -19.51 7.13
CA ASP A 223 -14.75 -20.09 8.48
C ASP A 223 -13.83 -21.32 8.62
#